data_458bf7f9e04b7a85bc6c55540ea952fd
#
_entry.id   458bf7f9e04b7a85bc6c55540ea952fd
#
_cell.length_a   1.000
_cell.length_b   1.000
_cell.length_c   1.000
_cell.angle_alpha   90.00
_cell.angle_beta   90.00
_cell.angle_gamma   90.00
#
_symmetry.space_group_name_H-M   'P 1'
#
loop_
_entity.id
_entity.type
_entity.pdbx_description
1 polymer ?
#
loop_
_entity_poly.entity_id
_entity_poly.type
_entity_poly.pdbx_seq_one_letter_code
_entity_poly.pdbx_strand_id
1 'polypeptide(L)'
;MKEVFTLRNADKFAQYAEYWESIAPQTDGEIFQRWLFAFTSIHTTWESNVNLYNCIKNYDEWINNSEVLMQRLIEGRAGLHNQRFINILSFSKKFWANPDAFKKSGNESWSELRNRLAKDLTGIGLAKTSFALELCYPNTVEVVCLDVHMLRVLNLNTEGYKASSNKDIQKYQEGEEVWLNKSRNLLVSPYITRCLWWDLNQGQQNSRYWSYCLENQLSFDFCG
;
A
#
# COMPACT_ATOMS: atom_id res chain seq x y z
N MET A 1 -17.20 -8.74 -7.12
CA MET A 1 -16.10 -9.74 -7.03
C MET A 1 -16.04 -10.68 -8.23
N LYS A 2 -17.15 -11.28 -8.67
CA LYS A 2 -17.15 -12.23 -9.82
C LYS A 2 -16.60 -11.62 -11.13
N GLU A 3 -16.84 -10.34 -11.40
CA GLU A 3 -16.42 -9.65 -12.62
C GLU A 3 -14.90 -9.51 -12.75
N VAL A 4 -14.17 -9.44 -11.65
CA VAL A 4 -12.71 -9.36 -11.66
C VAL A 4 -12.09 -10.70 -12.04
N PHE A 5 -12.50 -11.77 -11.35
CA PHE A 5 -11.90 -13.10 -11.48
C PHE A 5 -12.46 -13.87 -12.69
N THR A 6 -12.25 -13.33 -13.88
CA THR A 6 -12.64 -13.95 -15.14
C THR A 6 -11.50 -13.92 -16.16
N LEU A 7 -11.40 -14.94 -17.00
CA LEU A 7 -10.42 -15.00 -18.09
C LEU A 7 -10.59 -13.87 -19.13
N ARG A 8 -11.76 -13.23 -19.18
CA ARG A 8 -12.00 -12.05 -20.04
C ARG A 8 -11.12 -10.85 -19.69
N ASN A 9 -10.55 -10.82 -18.49
CA ASN A 9 -9.70 -9.76 -18.03
C ASN A 9 -8.20 -10.07 -18.22
N ALA A 10 -7.83 -11.14 -18.90
CA ALA A 10 -6.43 -11.57 -19.05
C ALA A 10 -5.53 -10.44 -19.59
N ASP A 11 -5.98 -9.74 -20.62
CA ASP A 11 -5.21 -8.63 -21.23
C ASP A 11 -4.99 -7.48 -20.25
N LYS A 12 -6.01 -7.15 -19.42
CA LYS A 12 -5.87 -6.12 -18.40
C LYS A 12 -4.92 -6.54 -17.26
N PHE A 13 -4.96 -7.82 -16.88
CA PHE A 13 -4.00 -8.35 -15.91
C PHE A 13 -2.58 -8.29 -16.45
N ALA A 14 -2.37 -8.65 -17.72
CA ALA A 14 -1.07 -8.56 -18.36
C ALA A 14 -0.56 -7.11 -18.39
N GLN A 15 -1.39 -6.15 -18.81
CA GLN A 15 -1.04 -4.72 -18.81
C GLN A 15 -0.63 -4.21 -17.44
N TYR A 16 -1.38 -4.56 -16.38
CA TYR A 16 -1.00 -4.20 -15.02
C TYR A 16 0.31 -4.87 -14.57
N ALA A 17 0.48 -6.17 -14.87
CA ALA A 17 1.67 -6.91 -14.49
C ALA A 17 2.93 -6.32 -15.15
N GLU A 18 2.88 -6.05 -16.45
CA GLU A 18 3.96 -5.40 -17.21
C GLU A 18 4.28 -4.00 -16.67
N TYR A 19 3.25 -3.19 -16.42
CA TYR A 19 3.43 -1.86 -15.87
C TYR A 19 4.13 -1.91 -14.52
N TRP A 20 3.62 -2.73 -13.57
CA TRP A 20 4.19 -2.82 -12.24
C TRP A 20 5.60 -3.43 -12.24
N GLU A 21 5.91 -4.33 -13.17
CA GLU A 21 7.26 -4.85 -13.36
C GLU A 21 8.21 -3.75 -13.83
N SER A 22 7.78 -2.93 -14.78
CA SER A 22 8.60 -1.85 -15.35
C SER A 22 9.00 -0.77 -14.34
N ILE A 23 8.23 -0.61 -13.26
CA ILE A 23 8.46 0.37 -12.21
C ILE A 23 8.70 -0.25 -10.84
N ALA A 24 9.03 -1.54 -10.79
CA ALA A 24 9.34 -2.23 -9.53
C ALA A 24 10.52 -1.54 -8.81
N PRO A 25 10.41 -1.27 -7.51
CA PRO A 25 11.49 -0.58 -6.80
C PRO A 25 12.76 -1.43 -6.77
N GLN A 26 13.88 -0.80 -7.13
CA GLN A 26 15.20 -1.43 -7.22
C GLN A 26 16.13 -1.00 -6.08
N THR A 27 15.84 0.10 -5.43
CA THR A 27 16.67 0.71 -4.39
C THR A 27 15.92 0.80 -3.06
N ASP A 28 16.66 0.91 -1.96
CA ASP A 28 16.07 1.14 -0.64
C ASP A 28 15.28 2.45 -0.60
N GLY A 29 15.74 3.48 -1.32
CA GLY A 29 15.03 4.75 -1.43
C GLY A 29 13.66 4.60 -2.08
N GLU A 30 13.56 3.84 -3.16
CA GLU A 30 12.28 3.56 -3.83
C GLU A 30 11.36 2.71 -2.96
N ILE A 31 11.89 1.69 -2.27
CA ILE A 31 11.13 0.92 -1.28
C ILE A 31 10.61 1.85 -0.17
N PHE A 32 11.46 2.72 0.36
CA PHE A 32 11.07 3.70 1.37
C PHE A 32 9.92 4.60 0.90
N GLN A 33 9.98 5.08 -0.34
CA GLN A 33 8.91 5.89 -0.94
C GLN A 33 7.58 5.11 -1.07
N ARG A 34 7.60 3.82 -1.41
CA ARG A 34 6.39 2.97 -1.41
C ARG A 34 5.76 2.89 -0.02
N TRP A 35 6.58 2.72 1.00
CA TRP A 35 6.13 2.73 2.39
C TRP A 35 5.58 4.09 2.83
N LEU A 36 6.22 5.21 2.45
CA LEU A 36 5.69 6.55 2.72
C LEU A 36 4.29 6.72 2.16
N PHE A 37 4.04 6.25 0.92
CA PHE A 37 2.71 6.30 0.32
C PHE A 37 1.68 5.50 1.11
N ALA A 38 2.05 4.36 1.65
CA ALA A 38 1.16 3.58 2.51
C ALA A 38 0.86 4.31 3.83
N PHE A 39 1.84 4.96 4.44
CA PHE A 39 1.65 5.78 5.66
C PHE A 39 0.75 6.99 5.40
N THR A 40 0.91 7.67 4.28
CA THR A 40 0.06 8.82 3.92
C THR A 40 -1.38 8.42 3.63
N SER A 41 -1.62 7.17 3.21
CA SER A 41 -2.96 6.65 2.87
C SER A 41 -3.86 6.35 4.08
N ILE A 42 -3.40 6.55 5.31
CA ILE A 42 -4.14 6.25 6.53
C ILE A 42 -5.20 7.32 6.78
N HIS A 43 -6.48 6.93 6.92
CA HIS A 43 -7.61 7.84 7.17
C HIS A 43 -7.66 9.03 6.20
N THR A 44 -7.51 8.77 4.91
CA THR A 44 -7.58 9.82 3.89
C THR A 44 -8.24 9.30 2.61
N THR A 45 -8.71 10.19 1.77
CA THR A 45 -9.15 9.88 0.40
C THR A 45 -7.94 9.60 -0.49
N TRP A 46 -8.18 9.03 -1.66
CA TRP A 46 -7.11 8.77 -2.62
C TRP A 46 -6.40 10.07 -3.05
N GLU A 47 -7.17 11.08 -3.41
CA GLU A 47 -6.66 12.40 -3.81
C GLU A 47 -5.83 13.05 -2.70
N SER A 48 -6.37 13.11 -1.47
CA SER A 48 -5.63 13.65 -0.32
C SER A 48 -4.36 12.84 -0.01
N ASN A 49 -4.37 11.52 -0.26
CA ASN A 49 -3.18 10.70 -0.12
C ASN A 49 -2.10 11.08 -1.13
N VAL A 50 -2.47 11.22 -2.41
CA VAL A 50 -1.56 11.62 -3.48
C VAL A 50 -0.96 13.00 -3.19
N ASN A 51 -1.81 13.97 -2.83
CA ASN A 51 -1.35 15.32 -2.51
C ASN A 51 -0.38 15.33 -1.33
N LEU A 52 -0.72 14.65 -0.24
CA LEU A 52 0.16 14.56 0.93
C LEU A 52 1.49 13.86 0.60
N TYR A 53 1.43 12.75 -0.13
CA TYR A 53 2.64 12.05 -0.54
C TYR A 53 3.54 12.94 -1.40
N ASN A 54 2.98 13.69 -2.35
CA ASN A 54 3.75 14.62 -3.19
C ASN A 54 4.48 15.70 -2.38
N CYS A 55 3.94 16.10 -1.23
CA CYS A 55 4.61 17.04 -0.32
C CYS A 55 5.82 16.42 0.39
N ILE A 56 5.84 15.10 0.61
CA ILE A 56 6.88 14.45 1.44
C ILE A 56 7.75 13.44 0.69
N LYS A 57 7.47 13.12 -0.58
CA LYS A 57 8.19 12.08 -1.35
C LYS A 57 9.68 12.36 -1.50
N ASN A 58 10.10 13.64 -1.52
CA ASN A 58 11.49 14.05 -1.55
C ASN A 58 12.07 13.97 -0.13
N TYR A 59 12.23 12.75 0.37
CA TYR A 59 12.63 12.52 1.76
C TYR A 59 14.02 13.05 2.10
N ASP A 60 14.91 13.25 1.16
CA ASP A 60 16.23 13.85 1.35
C ASP A 60 16.16 15.26 1.93
N GLU A 61 15.07 16.00 1.67
CA GLU A 61 14.85 17.34 2.19
C GLU A 61 14.57 17.37 3.70
N TRP A 62 14.00 16.30 4.23
CA TRP A 62 13.50 16.30 5.61
C TRP A 62 14.03 15.16 6.49
N ILE A 63 14.70 14.15 5.91
CA ILE A 63 15.14 12.97 6.68
C ILE A 63 16.08 13.37 7.84
N ASN A 64 16.88 14.40 7.66
CA ASN A 64 17.76 14.98 8.67
C ASN A 64 17.21 16.27 9.31
N ASN A 65 16.02 16.71 8.92
CA ASN A 65 15.37 17.91 9.44
C ASN A 65 13.87 17.68 9.66
N SER A 66 13.52 17.27 10.86
CA SER A 66 12.13 16.93 11.20
C SER A 66 11.15 18.11 11.16
N GLU A 67 11.64 19.36 11.25
CA GLU A 67 10.79 20.55 11.13
C GLU A 67 10.28 20.69 9.71
N VAL A 68 11.10 20.40 8.71
CA VAL A 68 10.70 20.37 7.30
C VAL A 68 9.61 19.30 7.07
N LEU A 69 9.76 18.10 7.64
CA LEU A 69 8.70 17.09 7.56
C LEU A 69 7.38 17.60 8.13
N MET A 70 7.39 18.24 9.31
CA MET A 70 6.18 18.79 9.91
C MET A 70 5.52 19.83 9.01
N GLN A 71 6.32 20.75 8.45
CA GLN A 71 5.82 21.77 7.53
C GLN A 71 5.17 21.14 6.30
N ARG A 72 5.82 20.16 5.66
CA ARG A 72 5.29 19.44 4.48
C ARG A 72 3.99 18.71 4.79
N LEU A 73 3.88 18.10 5.97
CA LEU A 73 2.64 17.43 6.40
C LEU A 73 1.47 18.39 6.60
N ILE A 74 1.74 19.63 7.07
CA ILE A 74 0.74 20.69 7.18
C ILE A 74 0.31 21.17 5.79
N GLU A 75 1.27 21.40 4.89
CA GLU A 75 1.02 21.82 3.50
C GLU A 75 0.15 20.80 2.74
N GLY A 76 0.34 19.52 2.98
CA GLY A 76 -0.43 18.43 2.36
C GLY A 76 -1.91 18.35 2.75
N ARG A 77 -2.36 19.09 3.76
CA ARG A 77 -3.76 19.29 4.19
C ARG A 77 -4.60 18.02 4.38
N ALA A 78 -3.98 16.87 4.59
CA ALA A 78 -4.68 15.58 4.77
C ALA A 78 -5.13 15.33 6.23
N GLY A 79 -4.99 16.30 7.12
CA GLY A 79 -5.29 16.17 8.53
C GLY A 79 -4.32 15.28 9.31
N LEU A 80 -4.52 15.16 10.62
CA LEU A 80 -3.74 14.30 11.52
C LEU A 80 -2.21 14.53 11.44
N HIS A 81 -1.74 15.72 11.07
CA HIS A 81 -0.33 16.00 10.79
C HIS A 81 0.58 15.66 11.99
N ASN A 82 0.18 15.93 13.23
CA ASN A 82 0.95 15.58 14.41
C ASN A 82 1.14 14.06 14.55
N GLN A 83 0.07 13.29 14.37
CA GLN A 83 0.15 11.82 14.46
C GLN A 83 0.94 11.23 13.29
N ARG A 84 0.73 11.75 12.08
CA ARG A 84 1.51 11.35 10.91
C ARG A 84 2.99 11.64 11.08
N PHE A 85 3.33 12.81 11.60
CA PHE A 85 4.70 13.20 11.90
C PHE A 85 5.40 12.17 12.81
N ILE A 86 4.79 11.84 13.94
CA ILE A 86 5.34 10.86 14.88
C ILE A 86 5.54 9.50 14.21
N ASN A 87 4.52 9.04 13.48
CA ASN A 87 4.53 7.73 12.84
C ASN A 87 5.58 7.64 11.72
N ILE A 88 5.62 8.64 10.82
CA ILE A 88 6.56 8.68 9.69
C ILE A 88 7.98 8.83 10.18
N LEU A 89 8.23 9.69 11.18
CA LEU A 89 9.56 9.86 11.74
C LEU A 89 10.07 8.58 12.44
N SER A 90 9.19 7.88 13.18
CA SER A 90 9.52 6.60 13.80
C SER A 90 9.81 5.52 12.74
N PHE A 91 8.97 5.43 11.71
CA PHE A 91 9.18 4.53 10.58
C PHE A 91 10.53 4.82 9.89
N SER A 92 10.80 6.08 9.55
CA SER A 92 12.03 6.48 8.85
C SER A 92 13.29 6.06 9.60
N LYS A 93 13.32 6.29 10.91
CA LYS A 93 14.43 5.85 11.76
C LYS A 93 14.63 4.33 11.74
N LYS A 94 13.55 3.56 11.83
CA LYS A 94 13.62 2.09 11.78
C LYS A 94 14.05 1.57 10.41
N PHE A 95 13.49 2.14 9.35
CA PHE A 95 13.82 1.75 7.99
C PHE A 95 15.30 1.96 7.68
N TRP A 96 15.81 3.16 7.90
CA TRP A 96 17.20 3.49 7.58
C TRP A 96 18.22 2.87 8.53
N ALA A 97 17.79 2.43 9.71
CA ALA A 97 18.65 1.62 10.59
C ALA A 97 18.87 0.19 10.06
N ASN A 98 17.87 -0.39 9.37
CA ASN A 98 17.96 -1.71 8.78
C ASN A 98 16.92 -1.88 7.63
N PRO A 99 17.24 -1.42 6.39
CA PRO A 99 16.33 -1.55 5.24
C PRO A 99 15.98 -3.00 4.91
N ASP A 100 16.90 -3.94 5.13
CA ASP A 100 16.67 -5.35 4.84
C ASP A 100 15.60 -5.99 5.73
N ALA A 101 15.32 -5.43 6.90
CA ALA A 101 14.19 -5.86 7.74
C ALA A 101 12.83 -5.63 7.08
N PHE A 102 12.76 -4.77 6.06
CA PHE A 102 11.53 -4.47 5.31
C PHE A 102 11.38 -5.29 4.02
N LYS A 103 12.34 -6.15 3.74
CA LYS A 103 12.37 -7.04 2.58
C LYS A 103 12.05 -8.47 3.00
N LYS A 104 11.48 -9.24 2.08
CA LYS A 104 11.27 -10.67 2.29
C LYS A 104 12.62 -11.40 2.27
N SER A 105 12.93 -12.10 3.34
CA SER A 105 14.20 -12.83 3.47
C SER A 105 13.98 -14.31 3.74
N GLY A 106 14.86 -15.14 3.20
CA GLY A 106 14.94 -16.57 3.49
C GLY A 106 13.60 -17.29 3.33
N ASN A 107 13.24 -18.07 4.35
CA ASN A 107 12.00 -18.86 4.39
C ASN A 107 10.81 -18.11 5.01
N GLU A 108 10.97 -16.83 5.36
CA GLU A 108 9.85 -16.01 5.89
C GLU A 108 8.74 -15.93 4.85
N SER A 109 7.52 -16.29 5.20
CA SER A 109 6.35 -16.10 4.33
C SER A 109 5.95 -14.62 4.26
N TRP A 110 5.21 -14.23 3.22
CA TRP A 110 4.68 -12.87 3.08
C TRP A 110 3.79 -12.46 4.27
N SER A 111 2.99 -13.38 4.79
CA SER A 111 2.14 -13.13 5.95
C SER A 111 2.94 -12.96 7.25
N GLU A 112 4.04 -13.70 7.43
CA GLU A 112 4.94 -13.52 8.56
C GLU A 112 5.66 -12.17 8.51
N LEU A 113 6.21 -11.79 7.36
CA LEU A 113 6.80 -10.47 7.13
C LEU A 113 5.79 -9.35 7.46
N ARG A 114 4.58 -9.41 6.86
CA ARG A 114 3.51 -8.46 7.14
C ARG A 114 3.18 -8.37 8.63
N ASN A 115 3.01 -9.51 9.30
CA ASN A 115 2.61 -9.53 10.70
C ASN A 115 3.71 -8.97 11.61
N ARG A 116 4.97 -9.29 11.32
CA ARG A 116 6.13 -8.76 12.04
C ARG A 116 6.21 -7.24 11.91
N LEU A 117 6.14 -6.72 10.68
CA LEU A 117 6.20 -5.29 10.43
C LEU A 117 4.99 -4.54 11.02
N ALA A 118 3.78 -5.09 10.91
CA ALA A 118 2.59 -4.48 11.48
C ALA A 118 2.58 -4.44 13.02
N LYS A 119 3.31 -5.35 13.68
CA LYS A 119 3.52 -5.31 15.14
C LYS A 119 4.59 -4.31 15.55
N ASP A 120 5.63 -4.18 14.73
CA ASP A 120 6.79 -3.34 15.03
C ASP A 120 6.57 -1.86 14.72
N LEU A 121 5.80 -1.55 13.68
CA LEU A 121 5.59 -0.19 13.21
C LEU A 121 4.41 0.49 13.91
N THR A 122 4.65 1.68 14.43
CA THR A 122 3.59 2.50 15.03
C THR A 122 2.76 3.19 13.95
N GLY A 123 1.44 3.22 14.13
CA GLY A 123 0.52 3.97 13.27
C GLY A 123 0.14 3.28 11.96
N ILE A 124 0.63 2.06 11.72
CA ILE A 124 0.27 1.26 10.55
C ILE A 124 -0.16 -0.14 11.04
N GLY A 125 -1.29 -0.63 10.51
CA GLY A 125 -1.82 -1.96 10.88
C GLY A 125 -1.71 -2.96 9.72
N LEU A 126 -2.30 -4.15 9.91
CA LEU A 126 -2.23 -5.26 8.94
C LEU A 126 -2.56 -4.84 7.50
N ALA A 127 -3.66 -4.12 7.29
CA ALA A 127 -4.10 -3.71 5.96
C ALA A 127 -3.11 -2.77 5.27
N LYS A 128 -2.61 -1.76 5.97
CA LYS A 128 -1.68 -0.79 5.36
C LYS A 128 -0.26 -1.32 5.24
N THR A 129 0.15 -2.24 6.11
CA THR A 129 1.40 -3.00 5.93
C THR A 129 1.31 -3.90 4.70
N SER A 130 0.17 -4.61 4.49
CA SER A 130 -0.07 -5.34 3.25
C SER A 130 -0.01 -4.41 2.04
N PHE A 131 -0.61 -3.21 2.13
CA PHE A 131 -0.57 -2.24 1.03
C PHE A 131 0.85 -1.80 0.68
N ALA A 132 1.69 -1.53 1.67
CA ALA A 132 3.10 -1.20 1.42
C ALA A 132 3.84 -2.35 0.71
N LEU A 133 3.62 -3.60 1.15
CA LEU A 133 4.21 -4.78 0.52
C LEU A 133 3.69 -5.00 -0.91
N GLU A 134 2.40 -4.78 -1.17
CA GLU A 134 1.82 -4.81 -2.52
C GLU A 134 2.48 -3.79 -3.46
N LEU A 135 2.76 -2.60 -2.96
CA LEU A 135 3.44 -1.55 -3.74
C LEU A 135 4.92 -1.87 -3.99
N CYS A 136 5.57 -2.58 -3.07
CA CYS A 136 6.98 -2.97 -3.21
C CYS A 136 7.16 -4.22 -4.08
N TYR A 137 6.21 -5.16 -4.04
CA TYR A 137 6.32 -6.47 -4.66
C TYR A 137 5.05 -6.87 -5.42
N PRO A 138 4.58 -6.03 -6.38
CA PRO A 138 3.25 -6.13 -6.94
C PRO A 138 2.97 -7.45 -7.66
N ASN A 139 3.97 -8.04 -8.29
CA ASN A 139 3.80 -9.28 -9.06
C ASN A 139 4.03 -10.56 -8.26
N THR A 140 4.64 -10.47 -7.07
CA THR A 140 5.08 -11.65 -6.31
C THR A 140 4.51 -11.74 -4.90
N VAL A 141 3.95 -10.66 -4.38
CA VAL A 141 3.43 -10.61 -3.01
C VAL A 141 2.22 -11.53 -2.83
N GLU A 142 2.18 -12.24 -1.71
CA GLU A 142 1.06 -13.09 -1.32
C GLU A 142 0.41 -12.62 -0.01
N VAL A 143 0.14 -11.32 0.08
CA VAL A 143 -0.74 -10.70 1.06
C VAL A 143 -1.70 -9.75 0.34
N VAL A 144 -2.79 -9.37 1.02
CA VAL A 144 -3.81 -8.48 0.45
C VAL A 144 -4.13 -7.36 1.43
N CYS A 145 -4.14 -6.13 0.94
CA CYS A 145 -4.66 -5.01 1.71
C CYS A 145 -6.18 -5.11 1.85
N LEU A 146 -6.65 -5.68 2.94
CA LEU A 146 -8.06 -5.70 3.30
C LEU A 146 -8.45 -4.36 3.94
N ASP A 147 -8.54 -3.32 3.13
CA ASP A 147 -9.13 -2.05 3.55
C ASP A 147 -10.65 -2.16 3.74
N VAL A 148 -11.30 -1.09 4.21
CA VAL A 148 -12.73 -1.10 4.48
C VAL A 148 -13.59 -1.51 3.28
N HIS A 149 -13.15 -1.19 2.06
CA HIS A 149 -13.87 -1.55 0.83
C HIS A 149 -13.73 -3.05 0.54
N MET A 150 -12.51 -3.59 0.69
CA MET A 150 -12.25 -5.02 0.53
C MET A 150 -12.97 -5.84 1.60
N LEU A 151 -12.97 -5.38 2.87
CA LEU A 151 -13.70 -6.05 3.96
C LEU A 151 -15.21 -6.14 3.66
N ARG A 152 -15.81 -5.07 3.12
CA ARG A 152 -17.22 -5.07 2.70
C ARG A 152 -17.49 -6.08 1.58
N VAL A 153 -16.62 -6.13 0.57
CA VAL A 153 -16.75 -7.06 -0.56
C VAL A 153 -16.64 -8.52 -0.12
N LEU A 154 -15.83 -8.78 0.90
CA LEU A 154 -15.63 -10.11 1.47
C LEU A 154 -16.63 -10.44 2.60
N ASN A 155 -17.53 -9.53 2.92
CA ASN A 155 -18.53 -9.70 4.00
C ASN A 155 -17.89 -9.89 5.38
N LEU A 156 -16.76 -9.17 5.62
CA LEU A 156 -15.99 -9.23 6.85
C LEU A 156 -16.26 -8.01 7.76
N ASN A 157 -15.85 -8.11 9.02
CA ASN A 157 -15.99 -7.01 9.97
C ASN A 157 -15.16 -5.79 9.51
N THR A 158 -15.82 -4.64 9.35
CA THR A 158 -15.22 -3.39 8.86
C THR A 158 -14.57 -2.54 9.97
N GLU A 159 -14.68 -2.93 11.24
CA GLU A 159 -13.99 -2.25 12.36
C GLU A 159 -12.47 -2.44 12.31
N GLY A 160 -12.01 -3.38 11.46
CA GLY A 160 -10.61 -3.68 11.26
C GLY A 160 -10.07 -4.76 12.20
N TYR A 161 -8.78 -5.04 12.07
CA TYR A 161 -8.08 -6.11 12.77
C TYR A 161 -6.78 -5.59 13.37
N LYS A 162 -6.53 -5.92 14.65
CA LYS A 162 -5.36 -5.43 15.38
C LYS A 162 -4.17 -6.37 15.20
N ALA A 163 -3.02 -5.82 14.81
CA ALA A 163 -1.77 -6.58 14.68
C ALA A 163 -1.24 -7.12 16.02
N SER A 164 -1.69 -6.56 17.16
CA SER A 164 -1.36 -7.05 18.50
C SER A 164 -2.20 -8.24 18.97
N SER A 165 -3.26 -8.61 18.23
CA SER A 165 -4.17 -9.70 18.56
C SER A 165 -3.96 -10.88 17.62
N ASN A 166 -3.52 -12.03 18.13
CA ASN A 166 -3.38 -13.23 17.31
C ASN A 166 -4.72 -13.69 16.70
N LYS A 167 -5.83 -13.51 17.43
CA LYS A 167 -7.18 -13.81 16.93
C LYS A 167 -7.54 -12.92 15.74
N ASP A 168 -7.20 -11.63 15.79
CA ASP A 168 -7.46 -10.71 14.70
C ASP A 168 -6.56 -11.00 13.50
N ILE A 169 -5.29 -11.34 13.73
CA ILE A 169 -4.37 -11.77 12.68
C ILE A 169 -4.91 -12.99 11.95
N GLN A 170 -5.36 -14.01 12.69
CA GLN A 170 -5.94 -15.22 12.12
C GLN A 170 -7.16 -14.90 11.26
N LYS A 171 -8.11 -14.12 11.79
CA LYS A 171 -9.31 -13.71 11.05
C LYS A 171 -8.99 -12.89 9.80
N TYR A 172 -7.99 -12.02 9.89
CA TYR A 172 -7.51 -11.26 8.73
C TYR A 172 -6.98 -12.20 7.65
N GLN A 173 -6.14 -13.17 8.03
CA GLN A 173 -5.59 -14.17 7.12
C GLN A 173 -6.67 -15.08 6.51
N GLU A 174 -7.68 -15.49 7.28
CA GLU A 174 -8.83 -16.24 6.75
C GLU A 174 -9.58 -15.46 5.66
N GLY A 175 -9.79 -14.16 5.87
CA GLY A 175 -10.39 -13.28 4.87
C GLY A 175 -9.49 -13.03 3.66
N GLU A 176 -8.21 -12.85 3.89
CA GLU A 176 -7.18 -12.67 2.86
C GLU A 176 -7.10 -13.89 1.94
N GLU A 177 -7.15 -15.10 2.50
CA GLU A 177 -7.07 -16.35 1.76
C GLU A 177 -8.20 -16.52 0.73
N VAL A 178 -9.36 -15.94 0.97
CA VAL A 178 -10.46 -15.94 -0.01
C VAL A 178 -10.06 -15.22 -1.31
N TRP A 179 -9.32 -14.10 -1.19
CA TRP A 179 -8.82 -13.37 -2.35
C TRP A 179 -7.62 -14.05 -2.99
N LEU A 180 -6.67 -14.50 -2.17
CA LEU A 180 -5.47 -15.23 -2.62
C LEU A 180 -5.81 -16.45 -3.45
N ASN A 181 -6.75 -17.29 -2.99
CA ASN A 181 -7.18 -18.49 -3.73
C ASN A 181 -7.78 -18.15 -5.10
N LYS A 182 -8.55 -17.07 -5.19
CA LYS A 182 -9.11 -16.63 -6.48
C LYS A 182 -8.03 -16.14 -7.44
N SER A 183 -7.03 -15.41 -6.93
CA SER A 183 -5.90 -14.92 -7.71
C SER A 183 -5.01 -16.07 -8.19
N ARG A 184 -4.70 -17.03 -7.31
CA ARG A 184 -3.94 -18.25 -7.66
C ARG A 184 -4.61 -19.08 -8.75
N ASN A 185 -5.94 -19.20 -8.72
CA ASN A 185 -6.69 -19.91 -9.76
C ASN A 185 -6.57 -19.26 -11.15
N LEU A 186 -6.24 -17.97 -11.20
CA LEU A 186 -5.97 -17.24 -12.45
C LEU A 186 -4.49 -17.13 -12.77
N LEU A 187 -3.61 -17.62 -11.89
CA LEU A 187 -2.15 -17.44 -11.98
C LEU A 187 -1.75 -15.96 -12.05
N VAL A 188 -2.48 -15.11 -11.36
CA VAL A 188 -2.27 -13.65 -11.31
C VAL A 188 -2.00 -13.23 -9.86
N SER A 189 -1.08 -12.28 -9.66
CA SER A 189 -0.80 -11.72 -8.34
C SER A 189 -2.09 -11.15 -7.69
N PRO A 190 -2.27 -11.32 -6.38
CA PRO A 190 -3.41 -10.77 -5.67
C PRO A 190 -3.49 -9.24 -5.76
N TYR A 191 -2.35 -8.55 -5.83
CA TYR A 191 -2.31 -7.11 -6.02
C TYR A 191 -2.81 -6.70 -7.42
N ILE A 192 -2.38 -7.39 -8.47
CA ILE A 192 -2.83 -7.11 -9.84
C ILE A 192 -4.35 -7.32 -9.98
N THR A 193 -4.89 -8.39 -9.41
CA THR A 193 -6.35 -8.59 -9.40
C THR A 193 -7.06 -7.49 -8.60
N ARG A 194 -6.45 -6.98 -7.53
CA ARG A 194 -6.99 -5.87 -6.74
C ARG A 194 -6.90 -4.52 -7.46
N CYS A 195 -5.87 -4.28 -8.27
CA CYS A 195 -5.80 -3.10 -9.14
C CYS A 195 -6.99 -3.05 -10.10
N LEU A 196 -7.25 -4.14 -10.80
CA LEU A 196 -8.41 -4.22 -11.70
C LEU A 196 -9.74 -4.07 -10.95
N TRP A 197 -9.84 -4.64 -9.73
CA TRP A 197 -11.06 -4.48 -8.93
C TRP A 197 -11.33 -3.01 -8.61
N TRP A 198 -10.30 -2.25 -8.27
CA TRP A 198 -10.42 -0.82 -8.01
C TRP A 198 -10.87 -0.05 -9.25
N ASP A 199 -10.28 -0.31 -10.40
CA ASP A 199 -10.65 0.37 -11.66
C ASP A 199 -12.11 0.09 -12.04
N LEU A 200 -12.59 -1.14 -11.83
CA LEU A 200 -13.98 -1.50 -12.11
C LEU A 200 -14.98 -0.87 -11.13
N ASN A 201 -14.57 -0.53 -9.92
CA ASN A 201 -15.47 -0.07 -8.86
C ASN A 201 -15.38 1.44 -8.58
N GLN A 202 -14.27 2.11 -8.91
CA GLN A 202 -14.05 3.51 -8.60
C GLN A 202 -13.78 4.40 -9.83
N GLY A 203 -13.71 3.80 -11.02
CA GLY A 203 -13.42 4.51 -12.26
C GLY A 203 -11.94 4.89 -12.44
N GLN A 204 -11.60 5.40 -13.64
CA GLN A 204 -10.22 5.69 -14.04
C GLN A 204 -9.53 6.76 -13.17
N GLN A 205 -10.28 7.69 -12.60
CA GLN A 205 -9.73 8.74 -11.72
C GLN A 205 -9.00 8.18 -10.49
N ASN A 206 -9.28 6.94 -10.11
CA ASN A 206 -8.65 6.24 -9.00
C ASN A 206 -7.82 5.04 -9.48
N SER A 207 -7.34 5.05 -10.72
CA SER A 207 -6.53 3.98 -11.29
C SER A 207 -5.34 3.66 -10.40
N ARG A 208 -5.00 2.38 -10.35
CA ARG A 208 -3.88 1.87 -9.56
C ARG A 208 -2.56 1.84 -10.34
N TYR A 209 -2.52 2.44 -11.51
CA TYR A 209 -1.26 2.76 -12.15
C TYR A 209 -0.49 3.77 -11.30
N TRP A 210 0.78 3.48 -11.04
CA TRP A 210 1.63 4.31 -10.19
C TRP A 210 1.86 5.70 -10.79
N SER A 211 1.96 5.79 -12.11
CA SER A 211 2.01 7.05 -12.84
C SER A 211 0.82 7.96 -12.55
N TYR A 212 -0.34 7.38 -12.30
CA TYR A 212 -1.52 8.10 -11.83
C TYR A 212 -1.42 8.61 -10.40
N CYS A 213 -0.48 8.12 -9.63
CA CYS A 213 -0.33 8.48 -8.24
C CYS A 213 0.82 9.45 -8.01
N LEU A 214 1.92 9.29 -8.74
CA LEU A 214 3.21 9.77 -8.26
C LEU A 214 4.09 10.43 -9.30
N GLU A 215 3.86 10.19 -10.58
CA GLU A 215 4.64 10.83 -11.64
C GLU A 215 3.95 12.08 -12.13
N ASN A 216 4.75 13.01 -12.65
CA ASN A 216 4.34 14.37 -13.03
C ASN A 216 3.17 14.47 -14.03
N GLN A 217 2.77 13.38 -14.64
CA GLN A 217 1.64 13.36 -15.58
C GLN A 217 0.30 13.65 -14.89
N LEU A 218 0.19 13.37 -13.58
CA LEU A 218 -1.04 13.60 -12.83
C LEU A 218 -1.15 14.98 -12.21
N SER A 219 -0.05 15.69 -12.11
CA SER A 219 -0.10 17.09 -11.69
C SER A 219 -0.82 17.97 -12.72
N PHE A 220 -1.04 17.48 -13.94
CA PHE A 220 -1.75 18.23 -14.98
C PHE A 220 -3.26 17.97 -14.98
N ASP A 221 -3.72 16.78 -14.63
CA ASP A 221 -5.15 16.45 -14.69
C ASP A 221 -5.91 16.85 -13.42
N PHE A 222 -5.22 17.13 -12.32
CA PHE A 222 -5.82 17.61 -11.08
C PHE A 222 -5.85 19.14 -10.93
N CYS A 223 -5.26 19.88 -11.86
CA CYS A 223 -5.27 21.35 -11.88
C CYS A 223 -6.19 21.92 -12.96
N GLY A 224 -7.05 21.10 -13.58
CA GLY A 224 -8.07 21.52 -14.54
C GLY A 224 -9.42 21.68 -13.91
#